data_4f4585d375c3b6b42b5df6cc0b766fca
#
_entry.id   4f4585d375c3b6b42b5df6cc0b766fca
#
_cell.length_a   1.000
_cell.length_b   1.000
_cell.length_c   1.000
_cell.angle_alpha   90.00
_cell.angle_beta   90.00
_cell.angle_gamma   90.00
#
_symmetry.space_group_name_H-M   'P 1'
#
loop_
_entity.id
_entity.type
_entity.pdbx_description
1 polymer ?
#
loop_
_entity_poly.entity_id
_entity_poly.type
_entity_poly.pdbx_seq_one_letter_code
_entity_poly.pdbx_strand_id
1 'polypeptide(L)'
;MGLSLWGDPDRIRTYTGGRIIMPKLSERVGTFTDSVIRRMTRISDEYGAINLSQGFPDFDPPKEIMDALAQAAYKGPHQYSVTFGAENFREALARKQGKAIGRTIDPETEIVVTCGGTEAMMCAMMTICNPGDKVMVFSPFYENYGADAILSGAEPIYIPLVPPEYNFDMNLIEEGFKAGAKAIIVCNPSNPCGKVFSREELMGIGELALKYDAFVVTDEVYEHMVYAPYHHTCMASLPGMYDHTITCNSLSKTYSITGWRLGYLIGPEEVIEAAKKVHDFLTVGAAAPLQEAAVTGLNFPDSYYEDLLKTYTEKRDYFLKGLDEIGLKHNVPQGTYFVLIDIREFLDLPMFEGYTDLEFCEWMIKNIKVAAVPGSSFFKEEVNNLIRLHFAREKETIDEALRRLKKLKELEG
;
A
#
# COMPACT_ATOMS: atom_id res chain seq x y z
N MET A 1 -32.55 -3.68 36.19
CA MET A 1 -32.51 -4.78 35.22
C MET A 1 -31.93 -4.22 33.94
N GLY A 2 -30.62 -4.44 33.75
CA GLY A 2 -29.91 -3.97 32.58
C GLY A 2 -30.13 -4.96 31.43
N LEU A 3 -30.76 -4.51 30.36
CA LEU A 3 -30.83 -5.25 29.11
C LEU A 3 -29.45 -5.07 28.40
N SER A 4 -28.65 -6.11 28.43
CA SER A 4 -27.48 -6.23 27.59
C SER A 4 -27.94 -6.32 26.14
N LEU A 5 -27.69 -5.27 25.38
CA LEU A 5 -28.01 -5.17 23.94
C LEU A 5 -27.03 -5.94 23.04
N TRP A 6 -26.09 -6.69 23.62
CA TRP A 6 -25.03 -7.39 22.91
C TRP A 6 -24.98 -8.88 23.32
N GLY A 7 -26.04 -9.57 23.03
CA GLY A 7 -26.12 -11.01 23.26
C GLY A 7 -26.72 -11.70 22.06
N ASP A 8 -25.98 -12.65 21.48
CA ASP A 8 -26.38 -13.64 20.49
C ASP A 8 -27.00 -13.08 19.18
N PRO A 9 -26.28 -13.09 18.05
CA PRO A 9 -26.82 -12.69 16.75
C PRO A 9 -28.11 -13.40 16.36
N ASP A 10 -28.39 -14.59 16.92
CA ASP A 10 -29.61 -15.35 16.66
C ASP A 10 -30.81 -14.92 17.52
N ARG A 11 -30.63 -14.08 18.56
CA ARG A 11 -31.71 -13.65 19.44
C ARG A 11 -32.51 -12.42 18.98
N ILE A 12 -32.07 -11.71 17.94
CA ILE A 12 -32.76 -10.51 17.41
C ILE A 12 -33.76 -10.86 16.30
N ARG A 13 -34.18 -12.11 16.17
CA ARG A 13 -34.92 -12.54 14.96
C ARG A 13 -36.44 -12.64 15.07
N THR A 14 -37.05 -12.27 16.19
CA THR A 14 -38.51 -12.36 16.28
C THR A 14 -39.13 -11.22 17.09
N TYR A 15 -39.71 -10.27 16.42
CA TYR A 15 -40.78 -9.44 16.98
C TYR A 15 -42.08 -9.86 16.30
N THR A 16 -43.06 -10.31 17.11
CA THR A 16 -44.47 -10.60 16.70
C THR A 16 -44.59 -11.46 15.43
N GLY A 17 -44.16 -12.73 15.45
CA GLY A 17 -44.54 -13.72 14.43
C GLY A 17 -44.03 -13.53 13.01
N GLY A 18 -43.20 -12.49 12.76
CA GLY A 18 -42.59 -12.20 11.48
C GLY A 18 -41.04 -12.28 11.54
N ARG A 19 -40.46 -12.82 10.49
CA ARG A 19 -39.01 -12.74 10.28
C ARG A 19 -38.58 -11.27 10.26
N ILE A 20 -37.68 -10.82 11.17
CA ILE A 20 -37.09 -9.52 11.03
C ILE A 20 -36.16 -9.59 9.82
N ILE A 21 -36.54 -8.92 8.75
CA ILE A 21 -35.69 -8.72 7.57
C ILE A 21 -34.76 -7.57 7.95
N MET A 22 -33.44 -7.85 8.01
CA MET A 22 -32.43 -6.81 8.21
C MET A 22 -32.56 -5.76 7.11
N PRO A 23 -32.47 -4.46 7.43
CA PRO A 23 -32.45 -3.42 6.41
C PRO A 23 -31.36 -3.66 5.37
N LYS A 24 -31.60 -3.24 4.13
CA LYS A 24 -30.59 -3.33 3.06
C LYS A 24 -29.34 -2.53 3.44
N LEU A 25 -28.16 -3.14 3.27
CA LEU A 25 -26.88 -2.46 3.35
C LEU A 25 -26.67 -1.58 2.12
N SER A 26 -25.66 -0.69 2.18
CA SER A 26 -25.24 0.09 1.01
C SER A 26 -24.78 -0.83 -0.12
N GLU A 27 -25.21 -0.58 -1.34
CA GLU A 27 -24.84 -1.38 -2.52
C GLU A 27 -23.34 -1.34 -2.79
N ARG A 28 -22.68 -0.20 -2.50
CA ARG A 28 -21.23 -0.04 -2.71
C ARG A 28 -20.34 -1.03 -1.95
N VAL A 29 -20.74 -1.47 -0.74
CA VAL A 29 -19.96 -2.45 0.02
C VAL A 29 -20.03 -3.87 -0.56
N GLY A 30 -20.97 -4.13 -1.49
CA GLY A 30 -21.04 -5.38 -2.25
C GLY A 30 -20.18 -5.42 -3.51
N THR A 31 -19.52 -4.30 -3.87
CA THR A 31 -18.75 -4.18 -5.11
C THR A 31 -17.25 -4.45 -4.94
N PHE A 32 -16.77 -4.61 -3.72
CA PHE A 32 -15.41 -5.03 -3.39
C PHE A 32 -15.42 -6.07 -2.27
N THR A 33 -14.35 -6.86 -2.18
CA THR A 33 -14.25 -7.98 -1.23
C THR A 33 -13.51 -7.58 0.04
N ASP A 34 -13.62 -8.41 1.08
CA ASP A 34 -12.74 -8.31 2.25
C ASP A 34 -11.26 -8.44 1.83
N SER A 35 -10.39 -7.74 2.56
CA SER A 35 -8.95 -7.80 2.32
C SER A 35 -8.41 -9.23 2.36
N VAL A 36 -7.93 -9.70 1.21
CA VAL A 36 -7.32 -11.02 1.08
C VAL A 36 -6.02 -11.09 1.88
N ILE A 37 -5.25 -10.01 1.92
CA ILE A 37 -4.00 -9.91 2.71
C ILE A 37 -4.29 -10.21 4.19
N ARG A 38 -5.35 -9.58 4.74
CA ARG A 38 -5.74 -9.82 6.15
C ARG A 38 -6.29 -11.21 6.40
N ARG A 39 -6.99 -11.79 5.41
CA ARG A 39 -7.45 -13.18 5.48
C ARG A 39 -6.25 -14.13 5.56
N MET A 40 -5.24 -13.97 4.71
CA MET A 40 -4.03 -14.79 4.75
C MET A 40 -3.27 -14.66 6.08
N THR A 41 -3.21 -13.45 6.64
CA THR A 41 -2.61 -13.23 7.96
C THR A 41 -3.33 -14.01 9.05
N ARG A 42 -4.67 -13.93 9.12
CA ARG A 42 -5.44 -14.67 10.14
C ARG A 42 -5.22 -16.18 10.03
N ILE A 43 -5.25 -16.72 8.81
CA ILE A 43 -5.00 -18.16 8.59
C ILE A 43 -3.55 -18.51 8.96
N SER A 44 -2.58 -17.63 8.63
CA SER A 44 -1.18 -17.82 9.01
C SER A 44 -1.00 -17.96 10.52
N ASP A 45 -1.64 -17.08 11.29
CA ASP A 45 -1.60 -17.09 12.75
C ASP A 45 -2.24 -18.37 13.31
N GLU A 46 -3.39 -18.78 12.78
CA GLU A 46 -4.10 -20.02 13.18
C GLU A 46 -3.23 -21.27 13.00
N TYR A 47 -2.46 -21.33 11.92
CA TYR A 47 -1.64 -22.50 11.59
C TYR A 47 -0.18 -22.39 12.02
N GLY A 48 0.23 -21.31 12.69
CA GLY A 48 1.61 -21.06 13.09
C GLY A 48 2.58 -21.02 11.90
N ALA A 49 2.13 -20.45 10.79
CA ALA A 49 2.93 -20.32 9.58
C ALA A 49 3.81 -19.05 9.63
N ILE A 50 4.91 -19.05 8.89
CA ILE A 50 5.69 -17.85 8.67
C ILE A 50 4.89 -16.91 7.75
N ASN A 51 4.55 -15.73 8.25
CA ASN A 51 3.76 -14.78 7.51
C ASN A 51 4.63 -13.96 6.55
N LEU A 52 4.69 -14.36 5.26
CA LEU A 52 5.26 -13.58 4.17
C LEU A 52 4.17 -12.93 3.28
N SER A 53 2.91 -12.91 3.76
CA SER A 53 1.79 -12.33 3.03
C SER A 53 1.62 -10.84 3.30
N GLN A 54 1.54 -10.44 4.56
CA GLN A 54 1.34 -9.04 4.95
C GLN A 54 2.67 -8.30 5.05
N GLY A 55 2.83 -7.24 4.24
CA GLY A 55 4.06 -6.48 4.12
C GLY A 55 4.33 -5.58 5.33
N PHE A 56 4.96 -6.14 6.35
CA PHE A 56 5.57 -5.42 7.47
C PHE A 56 6.84 -6.18 7.93
N PRO A 57 7.86 -5.44 8.40
CA PRO A 57 9.09 -6.06 8.92
C PRO A 57 8.86 -6.75 10.27
N ASP A 58 9.71 -7.74 10.60
CA ASP A 58 9.77 -8.40 11.91
C ASP A 58 10.91 -7.87 12.79
N PHE A 59 11.47 -6.73 12.42
CA PHE A 59 12.46 -5.99 13.19
C PHE A 59 11.90 -4.66 13.70
N ASP A 60 12.47 -4.20 14.80
CA ASP A 60 12.02 -3.00 15.50
C ASP A 60 12.26 -1.69 14.72
N PRO A 61 11.47 -0.64 15.00
CA PRO A 61 11.77 0.71 14.54
C PRO A 61 13.12 1.20 15.07
N PRO A 62 13.71 2.26 14.45
CA PRO A 62 14.91 2.91 15.00
C PRO A 62 14.75 3.28 16.46
N LYS A 63 15.78 2.97 17.25
CA LYS A 63 15.76 3.18 18.72
C LYS A 63 15.46 4.63 19.09
N GLU A 64 15.97 5.57 18.33
CA GLU A 64 15.79 7.01 18.54
C GLU A 64 14.30 7.41 18.44
N ILE A 65 13.55 6.79 17.54
CA ILE A 65 12.10 7.02 17.38
C ILE A 65 11.35 6.40 18.57
N MET A 66 11.76 5.21 19.00
CA MET A 66 11.16 4.55 20.18
C MET A 66 11.44 5.33 21.48
N ASP A 67 12.66 5.82 21.66
CA ASP A 67 13.01 6.66 22.80
C ASP A 67 12.22 7.98 22.81
N ALA A 68 12.03 8.59 21.63
CA ALA A 68 11.20 9.78 21.49
C ALA A 68 9.73 9.51 21.82
N LEU A 69 9.18 8.35 21.43
CA LEU A 69 7.83 7.95 21.82
C LEU A 69 7.70 7.75 23.34
N ALA A 70 8.69 7.09 23.96
CA ALA A 70 8.71 6.95 25.42
C ALA A 70 8.69 8.31 26.12
N GLN A 71 9.42 9.31 25.60
CA GLN A 71 9.39 10.68 26.13
C GLN A 71 8.03 11.34 25.89
N ALA A 72 7.46 11.23 24.70
CA ALA A 72 6.15 11.79 24.38
C ALA A 72 5.04 11.17 25.24
N ALA A 73 5.15 9.90 25.62
CA ALA A 73 4.21 9.24 26.51
C ALA A 73 4.16 9.86 27.92
N TYR A 74 5.24 10.49 28.40
CA TYR A 74 5.27 11.17 29.70
C TYR A 74 5.08 12.69 29.62
N LYS A 75 5.57 13.32 28.55
CA LYS A 75 5.57 14.78 28.42
C LYS A 75 4.38 15.31 27.62
N GLY A 76 3.74 14.47 26.82
CA GLY A 76 2.73 14.89 25.84
C GLY A 76 3.39 15.33 24.50
N PRO A 77 2.56 15.86 23.60
CA PRO A 77 1.14 16.24 23.78
C PRO A 77 0.18 15.04 23.88
N HIS A 78 -0.86 15.16 24.71
CA HIS A 78 -1.89 14.11 24.90
C HIS A 78 -3.26 14.53 24.36
N GLN A 79 -3.42 15.80 24.05
CA GLN A 79 -4.63 16.35 23.44
C GLN A 79 -4.48 16.42 21.93
N TYR A 80 -5.55 16.77 21.25
CA TYR A 80 -5.53 16.95 19.80
C TYR A 80 -4.40 17.90 19.36
N SER A 81 -3.64 17.50 18.36
CA SER A 81 -2.85 18.45 17.58
C SER A 81 -3.79 19.31 16.71
N VAL A 82 -3.24 20.27 16.01
CA VAL A 82 -3.95 20.86 14.85
C VAL A 82 -4.40 19.71 13.97
N THR A 83 -5.66 19.74 13.49
CA THR A 83 -6.28 18.57 12.83
C THR A 83 -5.49 18.07 11.64
N PHE A 84 -5.00 18.97 10.78
CA PHE A 84 -4.17 18.64 9.62
C PHE A 84 -2.69 18.35 9.94
N GLY A 85 -2.34 18.23 11.23
CA GLY A 85 -1.02 17.77 11.69
C GLY A 85 -0.30 18.74 12.62
N ALA A 86 0.54 18.21 13.50
CA ALA A 86 1.36 19.00 14.40
C ALA A 86 2.35 19.87 13.61
N GLU A 87 2.56 21.13 14.03
CA GLU A 87 3.37 22.12 13.34
C GLU A 87 4.81 21.61 13.09
N ASN A 88 5.48 21.15 14.14
CA ASN A 88 6.84 20.62 14.07
C ASN A 88 6.96 19.41 13.14
N PHE A 89 5.92 18.56 13.05
CA PHE A 89 5.88 17.43 12.14
C PHE A 89 5.76 17.92 10.68
N ARG A 90 4.84 18.85 10.41
CA ARG A 90 4.63 19.40 9.07
C ARG A 90 5.86 20.15 8.57
N GLU A 91 6.53 20.93 9.44
CA GLU A 91 7.79 21.60 9.13
C GLU A 91 8.92 20.61 8.78
N ALA A 92 9.08 19.55 9.58
CA ALA A 92 10.10 18.52 9.31
C ALA A 92 9.82 17.80 7.99
N LEU A 93 8.54 17.49 7.72
CA LEU A 93 8.09 16.87 6.50
C LEU A 93 8.30 17.79 5.28
N ALA A 94 7.96 19.08 5.40
CA ALA A 94 8.16 20.08 4.35
C ALA A 94 9.64 20.18 3.95
N ARG A 95 10.56 20.18 4.92
CA ARG A 95 12.00 20.17 4.65
C ARG A 95 12.43 18.90 3.91
N LYS A 96 12.00 17.72 4.39
CA LYS A 96 12.39 16.42 3.80
C LYS A 96 11.83 16.29 2.38
N GLN A 97 10.53 16.46 2.20
CA GLN A 97 9.88 16.27 0.91
C GLN A 97 10.15 17.41 -0.06
N GLY A 98 10.36 18.63 0.43
CA GLY A 98 10.81 19.76 -0.39
C GLY A 98 12.16 19.48 -1.07
N LYS A 99 13.08 18.80 -0.37
CA LYS A 99 14.35 18.34 -0.97
C LYS A 99 14.12 17.30 -2.08
N ALA A 100 13.20 16.34 -1.87
CA ALA A 100 12.89 15.29 -2.84
C ALA A 100 12.15 15.85 -4.08
N ILE A 101 11.20 16.76 -3.87
CA ILE A 101 10.41 17.39 -4.93
C ILE A 101 11.20 18.50 -5.65
N GLY A 102 12.23 19.07 -5.00
CA GLY A 102 13.06 20.13 -5.57
C GLY A 102 12.45 21.53 -5.47
N ARG A 103 11.54 21.75 -4.49
CA ARG A 103 10.92 23.06 -4.22
C ARG A 103 10.67 23.26 -2.72
N THR A 104 10.47 24.52 -2.33
CA THR A 104 9.96 24.81 -0.98
C THR A 104 8.48 24.44 -0.91
N ILE A 105 8.10 23.70 0.15
CA ILE A 105 6.72 23.33 0.47
C ILE A 105 6.31 24.15 1.69
N ASP A 106 5.13 24.78 1.61
CA ASP A 106 4.56 25.49 2.76
C ASP A 106 3.90 24.45 3.71
N PRO A 107 4.41 24.31 4.95
CA PRO A 107 3.85 23.36 5.90
C PRO A 107 2.42 23.70 6.33
N GLU A 108 1.96 24.94 6.18
CA GLU A 108 0.62 25.38 6.56
C GLU A 108 -0.42 25.09 5.49
N THR A 109 -0.06 25.25 4.21
CA THR A 109 -1.03 25.25 3.11
C THR A 109 -0.89 24.08 2.14
N GLU A 110 0.24 23.33 2.17
CA GLU A 110 0.52 22.30 1.17
C GLU A 110 0.66 20.88 1.78
N ILE A 111 0.33 20.68 3.08
CA ILE A 111 0.46 19.38 3.78
C ILE A 111 -0.79 19.07 4.61
N VAL A 112 -1.22 17.79 4.57
CA VAL A 112 -2.12 17.18 5.57
C VAL A 112 -1.48 15.91 6.10
N VAL A 113 -1.37 15.79 7.43
CA VAL A 113 -0.93 14.58 8.12
C VAL A 113 -2.14 13.69 8.40
N THR A 114 -2.05 12.42 8.03
CA THR A 114 -3.17 11.47 8.04
C THR A 114 -2.90 10.23 8.89
N CYS A 115 -3.95 9.47 9.20
CA CYS A 115 -3.87 8.17 9.87
C CYS A 115 -3.34 7.07 8.92
N GLY A 116 -2.12 7.24 8.43
CA GLY A 116 -1.44 6.38 7.47
C GLY A 116 -1.77 6.71 6.01
N GLY A 117 -1.01 6.10 5.09
CA GLY A 117 -1.17 6.30 3.65
C GLY A 117 -2.55 5.89 3.12
N THR A 118 -3.24 4.95 3.78
CA THR A 118 -4.61 4.55 3.42
C THR A 118 -5.59 5.72 3.55
N GLU A 119 -5.52 6.48 4.65
CA GLU A 119 -6.35 7.69 4.78
C GLU A 119 -5.89 8.78 3.82
N ALA A 120 -4.58 8.92 3.58
CA ALA A 120 -4.09 9.87 2.60
C ALA A 120 -4.71 9.65 1.22
N MET A 121 -4.71 8.40 0.75
CA MET A 121 -5.32 8.03 -0.53
C MET A 121 -6.84 8.28 -0.54
N MET A 122 -7.56 7.84 0.50
CA MET A 122 -9.00 8.08 0.62
C MET A 122 -9.32 9.57 0.65
N CYS A 123 -8.55 10.36 1.40
CA CYS A 123 -8.70 11.80 1.50
C CYS A 123 -8.49 12.48 0.13
N ALA A 124 -7.44 12.06 -0.61
CA ALA A 124 -7.19 12.55 -1.96
C ALA A 124 -8.38 12.23 -2.89
N MET A 125 -8.84 10.97 -2.92
CA MET A 125 -9.96 10.55 -3.76
C MET A 125 -11.25 11.32 -3.43
N MET A 126 -11.61 11.44 -2.16
CA MET A 126 -12.81 12.18 -1.75
C MET A 126 -12.72 13.68 -2.02
N THR A 127 -11.51 14.22 -2.10
CA THR A 127 -11.29 15.64 -2.40
C THR A 127 -11.52 15.96 -3.88
N ILE A 128 -11.10 15.06 -4.79
CA ILE A 128 -11.10 15.35 -6.22
C ILE A 128 -12.24 14.68 -7.00
N CYS A 129 -12.85 13.63 -6.46
CA CYS A 129 -13.88 12.85 -7.17
C CYS A 129 -15.29 13.21 -6.74
N ASN A 130 -16.19 13.35 -7.74
CA ASN A 130 -17.63 13.35 -7.56
C ASN A 130 -18.21 11.97 -7.87
N PRO A 131 -19.44 11.66 -7.41
CA PRO A 131 -20.12 10.44 -7.82
C PRO A 131 -20.23 10.32 -9.35
N GLY A 132 -19.74 9.19 -9.89
CA GLY A 132 -19.74 8.91 -11.32
C GLY A 132 -18.46 9.38 -12.07
N ASP A 133 -17.55 10.09 -11.40
CA ASP A 133 -16.23 10.36 -11.98
C ASP A 133 -15.44 9.05 -12.16
N LYS A 134 -14.50 9.05 -13.10
CA LYS A 134 -13.65 7.89 -13.39
C LYS A 134 -12.23 8.11 -12.89
N VAL A 135 -11.60 7.04 -12.39
CA VAL A 135 -10.21 7.05 -11.94
C VAL A 135 -9.46 5.89 -12.54
N MET A 136 -8.33 6.15 -13.18
CA MET A 136 -7.47 5.10 -13.70
C MET A 136 -6.59 4.50 -12.60
N VAL A 137 -6.46 3.17 -12.61
CA VAL A 137 -5.66 2.39 -11.66
C VAL A 137 -4.85 1.39 -12.47
N PHE A 138 -3.54 1.33 -12.27
CA PHE A 138 -2.72 0.28 -12.87
C PHE A 138 -3.06 -1.09 -12.28
N SER A 139 -3.09 -2.12 -13.13
CA SER A 139 -3.24 -3.52 -12.72
C SER A 139 -1.94 -4.28 -13.08
N PRO A 140 -1.24 -4.91 -12.12
CA PRO A 140 -1.65 -5.14 -10.75
C PRO A 140 -1.59 -3.87 -9.87
N PHE A 141 -2.39 -3.90 -8.78
CA PHE A 141 -2.59 -2.78 -7.87
C PHE A 141 -2.57 -3.23 -6.41
N TYR A 142 -2.34 -2.30 -5.50
CA TYR A 142 -2.64 -2.52 -4.09
C TYR A 142 -4.16 -2.48 -3.88
N GLU A 143 -4.71 -3.45 -3.14
CA GLU A 143 -6.16 -3.70 -3.02
C GLU A 143 -7.00 -2.45 -2.64
N ASN A 144 -6.40 -1.47 -1.98
CA ASN A 144 -7.12 -0.27 -1.54
C ASN A 144 -7.52 0.65 -2.70
N TYR A 145 -6.75 0.77 -3.79
CA TYR A 145 -6.99 1.82 -4.79
C TYR A 145 -8.36 1.71 -5.46
N GLY A 146 -8.77 0.49 -5.83
CA GLY A 146 -10.11 0.26 -6.36
C GLY A 146 -11.20 0.56 -5.32
N ALA A 147 -10.99 0.14 -4.06
CA ALA A 147 -11.91 0.41 -2.96
C ALA A 147 -12.01 1.91 -2.65
N ASP A 148 -10.87 2.63 -2.64
CA ASP A 148 -10.84 4.08 -2.38
C ASP A 148 -11.60 4.85 -3.48
N ALA A 149 -11.45 4.46 -4.76
CA ALA A 149 -12.23 5.02 -5.86
C ALA A 149 -13.74 4.80 -5.65
N ILE A 150 -14.16 3.55 -5.39
CA ILE A 150 -15.57 3.20 -5.18
C ILE A 150 -16.16 3.91 -3.95
N LEU A 151 -15.43 3.97 -2.84
CA LEU A 151 -15.89 4.62 -1.62
C LEU A 151 -16.04 6.14 -1.79
N SER A 152 -15.22 6.77 -2.62
CA SER A 152 -15.36 8.18 -3.00
C SER A 152 -16.43 8.44 -4.08
N GLY A 153 -17.08 7.37 -4.57
CA GLY A 153 -18.13 7.45 -5.57
C GLY A 153 -17.66 7.36 -7.01
N ALA A 154 -16.36 7.20 -7.25
CA ALA A 154 -15.78 7.08 -8.57
C ALA A 154 -15.81 5.65 -9.11
N GLU A 155 -15.65 5.51 -10.43
CA GLU A 155 -15.57 4.24 -11.14
C GLU A 155 -14.10 3.97 -11.53
N PRO A 156 -13.47 2.86 -11.08
CA PRO A 156 -12.11 2.54 -11.46
C PRO A 156 -12.02 2.01 -12.91
N ILE A 157 -11.09 2.57 -13.69
CA ILE A 157 -10.66 2.06 -14.99
C ILE A 157 -9.28 1.44 -14.81
N TYR A 158 -9.10 0.16 -15.19
CA TYR A 158 -7.84 -0.53 -15.00
C TYR A 158 -6.96 -0.48 -16.24
N ILE A 159 -5.67 -0.15 -16.04
CA ILE A 159 -4.63 -0.09 -17.08
C ILE A 159 -3.65 -1.25 -16.83
N PRO A 160 -3.52 -2.22 -17.74
CA PRO A 160 -2.65 -3.37 -17.52
C PRO A 160 -1.16 -3.00 -17.49
N LEU A 161 -0.45 -3.50 -16.48
CA LEU A 161 1.01 -3.64 -16.47
C LEU A 161 1.34 -5.09 -16.86
N VAL A 162 1.94 -5.26 -18.04
CA VAL A 162 2.13 -6.58 -18.66
C VAL A 162 3.41 -7.26 -18.16
N PRO A 163 3.33 -8.42 -17.47
CA PRO A 163 4.51 -9.19 -17.09
C PRO A 163 5.30 -9.67 -18.33
N PRO A 164 6.62 -9.95 -18.21
CA PRO A 164 7.42 -9.92 -16.98
C PRO A 164 7.96 -8.54 -16.60
N GLU A 165 8.07 -7.59 -17.56
CA GLU A 165 8.67 -6.26 -17.36
C GLU A 165 7.69 -5.24 -16.78
N TYR A 166 6.39 -5.57 -16.74
CA TYR A 166 5.32 -4.69 -16.27
C TYR A 166 5.24 -3.37 -17.07
N ASN A 167 5.46 -3.47 -18.37
CA ASN A 167 5.24 -2.37 -19.32
C ASN A 167 3.75 -2.11 -19.49
N PHE A 168 3.40 -0.92 -19.94
CA PHE A 168 2.02 -0.53 -20.22
C PHE A 168 1.93 0.25 -21.54
N ASP A 169 0.72 0.30 -22.10
CA ASP A 169 0.44 1.07 -23.31
C ASP A 169 -0.04 2.46 -22.93
N MET A 170 0.74 3.48 -23.29
CA MET A 170 0.40 4.90 -23.07
C MET A 170 -0.89 5.31 -23.77
N ASN A 171 -1.27 4.64 -24.87
CA ASN A 171 -2.53 4.92 -25.57
C ASN A 171 -3.74 4.59 -24.68
N LEU A 172 -3.67 3.55 -23.85
CA LEU A 172 -4.76 3.20 -22.91
C LEU A 172 -4.96 4.29 -21.87
N ILE A 173 -3.88 4.95 -21.41
CA ILE A 173 -3.96 6.09 -20.50
C ILE A 173 -4.62 7.28 -21.21
N GLU A 174 -4.22 7.56 -22.45
CA GLU A 174 -4.85 8.63 -23.22
C GLU A 174 -6.35 8.35 -23.48
N GLU A 175 -6.71 7.11 -23.79
CA GLU A 175 -8.10 6.69 -23.95
C GLU A 175 -8.90 6.86 -22.65
N GLY A 176 -8.31 6.51 -21.50
CA GLY A 176 -8.93 6.72 -20.19
C GLY A 176 -9.21 8.20 -19.91
N PHE A 177 -8.28 9.09 -20.21
CA PHE A 177 -8.50 10.53 -20.08
C PHE A 177 -9.52 11.07 -21.09
N LYS A 178 -9.51 10.60 -22.34
CA LYS A 178 -10.55 10.91 -23.35
C LYS A 178 -11.94 10.44 -22.90
N ALA A 179 -12.02 9.35 -22.17
CA ALA A 179 -13.25 8.85 -21.57
C ALA A 179 -13.70 9.62 -20.32
N GLY A 180 -12.96 10.69 -19.95
CA GLY A 180 -13.28 11.58 -18.84
C GLY A 180 -12.73 11.13 -17.48
N ALA A 181 -11.64 10.35 -17.45
CA ALA A 181 -10.98 10.04 -16.19
C ALA A 181 -10.49 11.32 -15.51
N LYS A 182 -10.88 11.50 -14.24
CA LYS A 182 -10.52 12.66 -13.41
C LYS A 182 -9.10 12.58 -12.89
N ALA A 183 -8.62 11.35 -12.67
CA ALA A 183 -7.29 11.09 -12.13
C ALA A 183 -6.74 9.73 -12.58
N ILE A 184 -5.43 9.58 -12.43
CA ILE A 184 -4.71 8.31 -12.47
C ILE A 184 -3.96 8.09 -11.16
N ILE A 185 -4.05 6.88 -10.58
CA ILE A 185 -3.27 6.48 -9.40
C ILE A 185 -1.98 5.79 -9.87
N VAL A 186 -0.84 6.28 -9.38
CA VAL A 186 0.51 5.75 -9.69
C VAL A 186 1.20 5.33 -8.40
N CYS A 187 1.38 4.03 -8.18
CA CYS A 187 2.18 3.49 -7.08
C CYS A 187 3.64 3.34 -7.53
N ASN A 188 4.54 4.14 -6.99
CA ASN A 188 5.95 4.15 -7.42
C ASN A 188 6.92 4.21 -6.22
N PRO A 189 7.65 3.12 -5.95
CA PRO A 189 7.63 1.77 -6.56
C PRO A 189 6.32 1.02 -6.34
N SER A 190 5.95 0.15 -7.30
CA SER A 190 4.65 -0.51 -7.35
C SER A 190 4.56 -1.73 -6.42
N ASN A 191 3.51 -1.80 -5.64
CA ASN A 191 3.05 -2.98 -4.94
C ASN A 191 1.87 -3.58 -5.75
N PRO A 192 1.95 -4.85 -6.22
CA PRO A 192 2.79 -5.97 -5.75
C PRO A 192 4.05 -6.26 -6.57
N CYS A 193 4.19 -5.72 -7.79
CA CYS A 193 5.14 -6.23 -8.78
C CYS A 193 6.57 -5.69 -8.64
N GLY A 194 6.77 -4.66 -7.82
CA GLY A 194 8.09 -4.05 -7.62
C GLY A 194 8.59 -3.21 -8.79
N LYS A 195 7.73 -2.87 -9.78
CA LYS A 195 8.09 -1.96 -10.87
C LYS A 195 8.45 -0.59 -10.30
N VAL A 196 9.51 0.00 -10.82
CA VAL A 196 9.85 1.41 -10.69
C VAL A 196 9.56 2.10 -12.02
N PHE A 197 8.65 3.06 -12.01
CA PHE A 197 8.35 3.83 -13.21
C PHE A 197 9.54 4.71 -13.59
N SER A 198 9.95 4.65 -14.84
CA SER A 198 11.03 5.50 -15.34
C SER A 198 10.60 6.96 -15.39
N ARG A 199 11.58 7.88 -15.43
CA ARG A 199 11.29 9.30 -15.58
C ARG A 199 10.51 9.57 -16.86
N GLU A 200 10.83 8.87 -17.94
CA GLU A 200 10.18 9.00 -19.25
C GLU A 200 8.72 8.52 -19.19
N GLU A 201 8.46 7.39 -18.53
CA GLU A 201 7.10 6.90 -18.32
C GLU A 201 6.26 7.91 -17.52
N LEU A 202 6.82 8.42 -16.41
CA LEU A 202 6.14 9.42 -15.57
C LEU A 202 5.92 10.74 -16.32
N MET A 203 6.88 11.19 -17.15
CA MET A 203 6.71 12.38 -17.98
C MET A 203 5.59 12.17 -18.99
N GLY A 204 5.51 11.01 -19.65
CA GLY A 204 4.43 10.73 -20.59
C GLY A 204 3.05 10.71 -19.93
N ILE A 205 2.94 10.11 -18.73
CA ILE A 205 1.71 10.18 -17.92
C ILE A 205 1.37 11.64 -17.58
N GLY A 206 2.36 12.41 -17.15
CA GLY A 206 2.20 13.81 -16.79
C GLY A 206 1.76 14.69 -17.96
N GLU A 207 2.35 14.51 -19.14
CA GLU A 207 1.96 15.23 -20.34
C GLU A 207 0.48 14.99 -20.70
N LEU A 208 0.02 13.75 -20.55
CA LEU A 208 -1.39 13.42 -20.74
C LEU A 208 -2.27 14.02 -19.64
N ALA A 209 -1.85 13.97 -18.39
CA ALA A 209 -2.61 14.59 -17.28
C ALA A 209 -2.77 16.10 -17.50
N LEU A 210 -1.70 16.80 -17.88
CA LEU A 210 -1.73 18.23 -18.23
C LEU A 210 -2.67 18.50 -19.42
N LYS A 211 -2.57 17.67 -20.47
CA LYS A 211 -3.38 17.82 -21.69
C LYS A 211 -4.89 17.72 -21.43
N TYR A 212 -5.28 16.86 -20.48
CA TYR A 212 -6.68 16.56 -20.17
C TYR A 212 -7.16 17.21 -18.86
N ASP A 213 -6.36 18.09 -18.25
CA ASP A 213 -6.66 18.77 -16.98
C ASP A 213 -7.07 17.78 -15.87
N ALA A 214 -6.24 16.75 -15.69
CA ALA A 214 -6.47 15.67 -14.76
C ALA A 214 -5.40 15.61 -13.67
N PHE A 215 -5.69 14.92 -12.58
CA PHE A 215 -4.76 14.71 -11.48
C PHE A 215 -3.94 13.42 -11.65
N VAL A 216 -2.71 13.42 -11.13
CA VAL A 216 -1.94 12.23 -10.83
C VAL A 216 -1.87 12.09 -9.31
N VAL A 217 -2.46 11.02 -8.77
CA VAL A 217 -2.39 10.71 -7.34
C VAL A 217 -1.33 9.64 -7.17
N THR A 218 -0.26 9.95 -6.43
CA THR A 218 0.83 8.99 -6.24
C THR A 218 0.77 8.33 -4.88
N ASP A 219 1.19 7.06 -4.83
CA ASP A 219 1.56 6.35 -3.60
C ASP A 219 3.06 6.09 -3.64
N GLU A 220 3.82 6.83 -2.84
CA GLU A 220 5.28 6.82 -2.84
C GLU A 220 5.88 6.21 -1.55
N VAL A 221 5.11 5.35 -0.85
CA VAL A 221 5.53 4.79 0.46
C VAL A 221 6.83 3.96 0.42
N TYR A 222 7.25 3.52 -0.77
CA TYR A 222 8.49 2.78 -0.99
C TYR A 222 9.61 3.63 -1.60
N GLU A 223 9.52 4.96 -1.58
CA GLU A 223 10.47 5.90 -2.21
C GLU A 223 11.95 5.62 -1.89
N HIS A 224 12.24 5.08 -0.70
CA HIS A 224 13.60 4.75 -0.24
C HIS A 224 14.01 3.28 -0.49
N MET A 225 13.18 2.48 -1.16
CA MET A 225 13.43 1.07 -1.46
C MET A 225 13.44 0.84 -2.97
N VAL A 226 14.39 1.48 -3.66
CA VAL A 226 14.59 1.40 -5.11
C VAL A 226 15.99 0.90 -5.40
N TYR A 227 16.09 -0.25 -6.04
CA TYR A 227 17.32 -0.99 -6.23
C TYR A 227 18.06 -0.58 -7.51
N ALA A 228 19.38 -0.46 -7.44
CA ALA A 228 20.17 -0.15 -8.62
C ALA A 228 19.93 -1.17 -9.76
N PRO A 229 19.89 -0.73 -11.03
CA PRO A 229 20.25 0.61 -11.52
C PRO A 229 19.08 1.63 -11.52
N TYR A 230 17.95 1.29 -10.94
CA TYR A 230 16.75 2.13 -10.94
C TYR A 230 16.85 3.27 -9.94
N HIS A 231 16.10 4.34 -10.16
CA HIS A 231 16.03 5.51 -9.29
C HIS A 231 14.58 5.95 -9.11
N HIS A 232 14.23 6.33 -7.88
CA HIS A 232 12.92 6.92 -7.63
C HIS A 232 12.83 8.32 -8.28
N THR A 233 11.73 8.58 -8.95
CA THR A 233 11.36 9.90 -9.42
C THR A 233 10.02 10.28 -8.80
N CYS A 234 10.02 11.34 -8.00
CA CYS A 234 8.78 11.89 -7.46
C CYS A 234 8.01 12.57 -8.59
N MET A 235 6.73 12.24 -8.78
CA MET A 235 5.88 12.80 -9.84
C MET A 235 5.77 14.31 -9.73
N ALA A 236 5.62 14.84 -8.53
CA ALA A 236 5.52 16.26 -8.24
C ALA A 236 6.80 17.05 -8.59
N SER A 237 7.96 16.38 -8.79
CA SER A 237 9.22 17.01 -9.19
C SER A 237 9.33 17.25 -10.70
N LEU A 238 8.44 16.68 -11.49
CA LEU A 238 8.47 16.82 -12.95
C LEU A 238 7.96 18.20 -13.37
N PRO A 239 8.47 18.75 -14.47
CA PRO A 239 8.07 20.08 -14.94
C PRO A 239 6.55 20.23 -15.11
N GLY A 240 5.96 21.21 -14.46
CA GLY A 240 4.52 21.52 -14.54
C GLY A 240 3.62 20.56 -13.74
N MET A 241 4.17 19.51 -13.11
CA MET A 241 3.34 18.48 -12.50
C MET A 241 2.92 18.76 -11.05
N TYR A 242 3.55 19.68 -10.35
CA TYR A 242 3.21 19.94 -8.94
C TYR A 242 1.72 20.29 -8.76
N ASP A 243 1.18 21.15 -9.61
CA ASP A 243 -0.21 21.61 -9.52
C ASP A 243 -1.24 20.56 -9.96
N HIS A 244 -0.77 19.46 -10.58
CA HIS A 244 -1.58 18.32 -11.00
C HIS A 244 -1.30 17.06 -10.20
N THR A 245 -0.41 17.11 -9.19
CA THR A 245 -0.02 15.94 -8.40
C THR A 245 -0.51 16.05 -6.97
N ILE A 246 -1.09 14.96 -6.48
CA ILE A 246 -1.35 14.73 -5.05
C ILE A 246 -0.43 13.59 -4.62
N THR A 247 0.61 13.90 -3.86
CA THR A 247 1.53 12.90 -3.33
C THR A 247 0.98 12.33 -2.04
N CYS A 248 0.58 11.06 -2.05
CA CYS A 248 0.23 10.29 -0.86
C CYS A 248 1.44 9.46 -0.42
N ASN A 249 1.73 9.46 0.87
CA ASN A 249 2.86 8.72 1.39
C ASN A 249 2.65 8.36 2.87
N SER A 250 3.55 7.59 3.46
CA SER A 250 3.51 7.28 4.88
C SER A 250 4.90 7.01 5.46
N LEU A 251 5.01 7.12 6.78
CA LEU A 251 6.22 6.81 7.51
C LEU A 251 6.35 5.30 7.78
N SER A 252 5.30 4.55 7.50
CA SER A 252 5.12 3.13 7.86
C SER A 252 6.25 2.23 7.40
N LYS A 253 6.74 2.43 6.17
CA LYS A 253 7.73 1.54 5.54
C LYS A 253 9.16 1.99 5.80
N THR A 254 9.39 3.29 5.72
CA THR A 254 10.71 3.90 5.92
C THR A 254 11.23 3.68 7.35
N TYR A 255 10.34 3.73 8.34
CA TYR A 255 10.75 3.64 9.77
C TYR A 255 10.25 2.39 10.48
N SER A 256 9.71 1.40 9.76
CA SER A 256 9.17 0.15 10.34
C SER A 256 8.05 0.37 11.38
N ILE A 257 7.22 1.39 11.19
CA ILE A 257 6.14 1.81 12.12
C ILE A 257 4.75 1.65 11.51
N THR A 258 4.51 0.56 10.81
CA THR A 258 3.22 0.32 10.13
C THR A 258 2.00 0.45 11.04
N GLY A 259 2.14 0.07 12.32
CA GLY A 259 1.10 0.14 13.34
C GLY A 259 0.86 1.55 13.92
N TRP A 260 1.75 2.50 13.68
CA TRP A 260 1.59 3.87 14.21
C TRP A 260 0.57 4.69 13.42
N ARG A 261 0.26 4.29 12.23
CA ARG A 261 -0.72 4.95 11.38
C ARG A 261 -0.39 6.43 11.16
N LEU A 262 0.82 6.72 10.66
CA LEU A 262 1.24 8.06 10.24
C LEU A 262 1.49 8.08 8.73
N GLY A 263 0.77 8.95 8.06
CA GLY A 263 0.89 9.22 6.62
C GLY A 263 0.64 10.70 6.34
N TYR A 264 0.64 11.06 5.07
CA TYR A 264 0.44 12.44 4.66
C TYR A 264 0.07 12.56 3.20
N LEU A 265 -0.57 13.71 2.88
CA LEU A 265 -0.70 14.21 1.50
C LEU A 265 0.14 15.48 1.35
N ILE A 266 0.70 15.65 0.16
CA ILE A 266 1.31 16.90 -0.28
C ILE A 266 0.73 17.24 -1.65
N GLY A 267 0.40 18.50 -1.86
CA GLY A 267 -0.14 19.01 -3.12
C GLY A 267 -0.34 20.51 -3.11
N PRO A 268 -0.92 21.07 -4.16
CA PRO A 268 -1.17 22.50 -4.25
C PRO A 268 -2.16 22.97 -3.16
N GLU A 269 -2.00 24.22 -2.72
CA GLU A 269 -2.77 24.84 -1.64
C GLU A 269 -4.29 24.60 -1.78
N GLU A 270 -4.86 24.84 -2.97
CA GLU A 270 -6.30 24.70 -3.20
C GLU A 270 -6.79 23.25 -2.92
N VAL A 271 -6.04 22.24 -3.34
CA VAL A 271 -6.35 20.83 -3.09
C VAL A 271 -6.20 20.51 -1.62
N ILE A 272 -5.13 20.99 -0.99
CA ILE A 272 -4.86 20.69 0.43
C ILE A 272 -5.89 21.37 1.34
N GLU A 273 -6.32 22.60 1.05
CA GLU A 273 -7.39 23.26 1.81
C GLU A 273 -8.74 22.51 1.70
N ALA A 274 -9.00 21.87 0.57
CA ALA A 274 -10.16 20.99 0.45
C ALA A 274 -9.96 19.65 1.19
N ALA A 275 -8.75 19.06 1.09
CA ALA A 275 -8.40 17.82 1.76
C ALA A 275 -8.43 17.92 3.29
N LYS A 276 -8.03 19.07 3.87
CA LYS A 276 -8.16 19.35 5.31
C LYS A 276 -9.59 19.15 5.82
N LYS A 277 -10.59 19.57 5.05
CA LYS A 277 -12.01 19.41 5.41
C LYS A 277 -12.42 17.94 5.40
N VAL A 278 -11.99 17.18 4.39
CA VAL A 278 -12.27 15.74 4.31
C VAL A 278 -11.60 15.02 5.48
N HIS A 279 -10.33 15.26 5.72
CA HIS A 279 -9.55 14.67 6.82
C HIS A 279 -10.18 14.95 8.19
N ASP A 280 -10.59 16.19 8.45
CA ASP A 280 -11.20 16.60 9.71
C ASP A 280 -12.47 15.78 10.04
N PHE A 281 -13.33 15.53 9.04
CA PHE A 281 -14.54 14.74 9.23
C PHE A 281 -14.31 13.22 9.17
N LEU A 282 -13.20 12.74 8.61
CA LEU A 282 -12.87 11.31 8.61
C LEU A 282 -12.30 10.87 9.96
N THR A 283 -11.32 11.60 10.50
CA THR A 283 -10.51 11.13 11.64
C THR A 283 -10.21 12.17 12.70
N VAL A 284 -10.53 13.44 12.47
CA VAL A 284 -10.19 14.61 13.32
C VAL A 284 -8.68 14.91 13.34
N GLY A 285 -7.83 13.91 13.22
CA GLY A 285 -6.38 14.07 13.20
C GLY A 285 -5.63 12.79 13.54
N ALA A 286 -4.38 12.73 13.14
CA ALA A 286 -3.47 11.66 13.51
C ALA A 286 -3.04 11.80 15.00
N ALA A 287 -2.63 10.68 15.61
CA ALA A 287 -2.29 10.64 17.02
C ALA A 287 -1.11 11.58 17.39
N ALA A 288 -1.36 12.59 18.21
CA ALA A 288 -0.41 13.63 18.57
C ALA A 288 0.93 13.11 19.14
N PRO A 289 0.96 12.15 20.11
CA PRO A 289 2.23 11.66 20.64
C PRO A 289 3.06 10.88 19.61
N LEU A 290 2.40 10.25 18.64
CA LEU A 290 3.10 9.53 17.57
C LEU A 290 3.70 10.49 16.53
N GLN A 291 3.00 11.60 16.23
CA GLN A 291 3.55 12.66 15.38
C GLN A 291 4.80 13.25 16.03
N GLU A 292 4.73 13.58 17.33
CA GLU A 292 5.85 14.14 18.09
C GLU A 292 7.08 13.24 18.04
N ALA A 293 6.90 11.94 18.29
CA ALA A 293 7.98 10.97 18.22
C ALA A 293 8.58 10.82 16.81
N ALA A 294 7.73 10.85 15.78
CA ALA A 294 8.13 10.63 14.41
C ALA A 294 8.92 11.81 13.79
N VAL A 295 8.85 13.01 14.35
CA VAL A 295 9.72 14.14 13.99
C VAL A 295 11.19 13.75 14.05
N THR A 296 11.57 12.89 15.00
CA THR A 296 12.94 12.36 15.13
C THR A 296 13.36 11.65 13.83
N GLY A 297 12.53 10.76 13.30
CA GLY A 297 12.80 10.05 12.05
C GLY A 297 12.87 10.98 10.83
N LEU A 298 11.96 11.96 10.74
CA LEU A 298 11.97 12.93 9.65
C LEU A 298 13.25 13.78 9.61
N ASN A 299 13.95 13.93 10.72
CA ASN A 299 15.20 14.65 10.84
C ASN A 299 16.45 13.74 10.73
N PHE A 300 16.31 12.46 10.41
CA PHE A 300 17.46 11.59 10.19
C PHE A 300 18.32 12.08 9.01
N PRO A 301 19.66 11.89 9.10
CA PRO A 301 20.56 12.23 8.01
C PRO A 301 20.36 11.32 6.80
N ASP A 302 20.84 11.73 5.64
CA ASP A 302 20.76 10.95 4.40
C ASP A 302 21.35 9.54 4.55
N SER A 303 22.39 9.36 5.38
CA SER A 303 23.00 8.06 5.68
C SER A 303 22.00 7.01 6.22
N TYR A 304 20.95 7.44 6.94
CA TYR A 304 19.89 6.52 7.38
C TYR A 304 19.19 5.86 6.18
N TYR A 305 18.85 6.64 5.17
CA TYR A 305 18.16 6.14 3.98
C TYR A 305 19.09 5.31 3.08
N GLU A 306 20.37 5.64 3.05
CA GLU A 306 21.41 4.84 2.36
C GLU A 306 21.57 3.47 3.03
N ASP A 307 21.64 3.42 4.36
CA ASP A 307 21.71 2.18 5.13
C ASP A 307 20.42 1.35 5.02
N LEU A 308 19.26 2.00 5.00
CA LEU A 308 17.97 1.35 4.78
C LEU A 308 17.93 0.67 3.40
N LEU A 309 18.32 1.39 2.34
CA LEU A 309 18.40 0.84 0.99
C LEU A 309 19.38 -0.32 0.90
N LYS A 310 20.56 -0.18 1.51
CA LYS A 310 21.56 -1.24 1.57
C LYS A 310 20.99 -2.50 2.24
N THR A 311 20.36 -2.34 3.39
CA THR A 311 19.73 -3.45 4.13
C THR A 311 18.69 -4.18 3.29
N TYR A 312 17.78 -3.45 2.63
CA TYR A 312 16.78 -4.07 1.79
C TYR A 312 17.34 -4.68 0.50
N THR A 313 18.44 -4.11 -0.06
CA THR A 313 19.14 -4.70 -1.19
C THR A 313 19.74 -6.06 -0.80
N GLU A 314 20.42 -6.12 0.34
CA GLU A 314 20.99 -7.37 0.86
C GLU A 314 19.92 -8.42 1.14
N LYS A 315 18.80 -8.04 1.76
CA LYS A 315 17.65 -8.94 2.02
C LYS A 315 17.04 -9.45 0.71
N ARG A 316 16.83 -8.56 -0.28
CA ARG A 316 16.34 -8.92 -1.61
C ARG A 316 17.24 -9.96 -2.27
N ASP A 317 18.51 -9.63 -2.41
CA ASP A 317 19.46 -10.45 -3.14
C ASP A 317 19.62 -11.83 -2.46
N TYR A 318 19.62 -11.84 -1.14
CA TYR A 318 19.67 -13.07 -0.36
C TYR A 318 18.43 -13.94 -0.56
N PHE A 319 17.24 -13.34 -0.52
CA PHE A 319 15.97 -14.07 -0.69
C PHE A 319 15.82 -14.60 -2.12
N LEU A 320 16.08 -13.76 -3.13
CA LEU A 320 15.99 -14.17 -4.53
C LEU A 320 16.99 -15.29 -4.87
N LYS A 321 18.22 -15.20 -4.38
CA LYS A 321 19.21 -16.27 -4.52
C LYS A 321 18.68 -17.59 -3.91
N GLY A 322 18.04 -17.54 -2.75
CA GLY A 322 17.44 -18.71 -2.13
C GLY A 322 16.29 -19.29 -2.95
N LEU A 323 15.46 -18.44 -3.58
CA LEU A 323 14.40 -18.87 -4.50
C LEU A 323 14.97 -19.54 -5.76
N ASP A 324 16.05 -18.97 -6.33
CA ASP A 324 16.78 -19.55 -7.47
C ASP A 324 17.37 -20.93 -7.14
N GLU A 325 17.99 -21.07 -5.96
CA GLU A 325 18.57 -22.33 -5.50
C GLU A 325 17.50 -23.42 -5.29
N ILE A 326 16.27 -23.02 -4.92
CA ILE A 326 15.12 -23.91 -4.82
C ILE A 326 14.54 -24.23 -6.22
N GLY A 327 14.74 -23.33 -7.20
CA GLY A 327 14.20 -23.43 -8.55
C GLY A 327 12.76 -22.86 -8.67
N LEU A 328 12.37 -21.94 -7.79
CA LEU A 328 11.09 -21.23 -7.89
C LEU A 328 11.20 -20.05 -8.87
N LYS A 329 10.31 -20.03 -9.85
CA LYS A 329 10.26 -18.94 -10.85
C LYS A 329 9.68 -17.68 -10.19
N HIS A 330 10.38 -16.56 -10.33
CA HIS A 330 9.98 -15.29 -9.74
C HIS A 330 10.37 -14.09 -10.60
N ASN A 331 9.74 -12.93 -10.36
CA ASN A 331 10.21 -11.68 -10.92
C ASN A 331 11.40 -11.12 -10.12
N VAL A 332 12.13 -10.18 -10.70
CA VAL A 332 13.16 -9.42 -9.99
C VAL A 332 12.60 -8.03 -9.69
N PRO A 333 12.21 -7.73 -8.43
CA PRO A 333 11.65 -6.43 -8.11
C PRO A 333 12.70 -5.32 -8.23
N GLN A 334 12.32 -4.23 -8.88
CA GLN A 334 13.13 -3.03 -9.06
C GLN A 334 13.06 -2.12 -7.81
N GLY A 335 11.98 -2.25 -7.04
CA GLY A 335 11.75 -1.57 -5.77
C GLY A 335 10.81 -2.36 -4.87
N THR A 336 10.44 -1.80 -3.73
CA THR A 336 9.66 -2.43 -2.66
C THR A 336 10.39 -3.60 -1.98
N TYR A 337 9.70 -4.37 -1.17
CA TYR A 337 10.20 -5.62 -0.59
C TYR A 337 9.34 -6.82 -0.97
N PHE A 338 8.60 -6.72 -2.08
CA PHE A 338 7.74 -7.79 -2.57
C PHE A 338 8.36 -8.50 -3.76
N VAL A 339 8.01 -9.78 -3.90
CA VAL A 339 8.34 -10.62 -5.05
C VAL A 339 7.12 -11.46 -5.43
N LEU A 340 6.92 -11.61 -6.72
CA LEU A 340 5.89 -12.47 -7.29
C LEU A 340 6.50 -13.80 -7.74
N ILE A 341 5.90 -14.90 -7.28
CA ILE A 341 6.32 -16.27 -7.61
C ILE A 341 5.31 -16.85 -8.60
N ASP A 342 5.80 -17.45 -9.66
CA ASP A 342 4.97 -18.21 -10.61
C ASP A 342 4.78 -19.64 -10.09
N ILE A 343 3.52 -20.02 -9.89
CA ILE A 343 3.13 -21.32 -9.32
C ILE A 343 2.49 -22.27 -10.34
N ARG A 344 2.54 -21.95 -11.65
CA ARG A 344 1.92 -22.79 -12.70
C ARG A 344 2.37 -24.23 -12.62
N GLU A 345 3.67 -24.46 -12.44
CA GLU A 345 4.24 -25.82 -12.35
C GLU A 345 3.63 -26.66 -11.22
N PHE A 346 3.19 -26.03 -10.14
CA PHE A 346 2.52 -26.74 -9.05
C PHE A 346 1.04 -26.94 -9.34
N LEU A 347 0.36 -25.94 -9.92
CA LEU A 347 -1.06 -26.04 -10.26
C LEU A 347 -1.32 -27.12 -11.34
N ASP A 348 -0.31 -27.46 -12.15
CA ASP A 348 -0.36 -28.52 -13.15
C ASP A 348 -0.25 -29.94 -12.52
N LEU A 349 0.08 -30.05 -11.22
CA LEU A 349 0.15 -31.35 -10.54
C LEU A 349 -1.26 -31.90 -10.26
N PRO A 350 -1.49 -33.21 -10.40
CA PRO A 350 -2.81 -33.82 -10.20
C PRO A 350 -3.47 -33.51 -8.84
N MET A 351 -2.66 -33.32 -7.80
CA MET A 351 -3.17 -33.00 -6.46
C MET A 351 -3.74 -31.59 -6.32
N PHE A 352 -3.48 -30.70 -7.29
CA PHE A 352 -3.98 -29.34 -7.35
C PHE A 352 -4.93 -29.10 -8.53
N GLU A 353 -5.40 -30.18 -9.18
CA GLU A 353 -6.38 -30.04 -10.26
C GLU A 353 -7.59 -29.23 -9.82
N GLY A 354 -7.85 -28.14 -10.53
CA GLY A 354 -8.95 -27.20 -10.24
C GLY A 354 -8.69 -26.19 -9.12
N TYR A 355 -7.50 -26.17 -8.52
CA TYR A 355 -7.17 -25.17 -7.52
C TYR A 355 -6.98 -23.78 -8.16
N THR A 356 -7.47 -22.78 -7.46
CA THR A 356 -7.12 -21.38 -7.66
C THR A 356 -5.81 -21.07 -6.91
N ASP A 357 -5.18 -19.95 -7.23
CA ASP A 357 -4.03 -19.43 -6.48
C ASP A 357 -4.38 -19.13 -5.00
N LEU A 358 -5.64 -18.78 -4.71
CA LEU A 358 -6.14 -18.62 -3.35
C LEU A 358 -6.15 -19.94 -2.58
N GLU A 359 -6.70 -21.01 -3.17
CA GLU A 359 -6.73 -22.33 -2.55
C GLU A 359 -5.32 -22.89 -2.40
N PHE A 360 -4.44 -22.62 -3.36
CA PHE A 360 -3.02 -22.98 -3.24
C PHE A 360 -2.34 -22.23 -2.08
N CYS A 361 -2.57 -20.93 -1.90
CA CYS A 361 -2.05 -20.16 -0.77
C CYS A 361 -2.55 -20.74 0.57
N GLU A 362 -3.83 -21.08 0.68
CA GLU A 362 -4.38 -21.71 1.90
C GLU A 362 -3.76 -23.08 2.16
N TRP A 363 -3.59 -23.90 1.11
CA TRP A 363 -2.92 -25.19 1.20
C TRP A 363 -1.46 -25.00 1.66
N MET A 364 -0.74 -24.02 1.09
CA MET A 364 0.64 -23.71 1.43
C MET A 364 0.78 -23.30 2.90
N ILE A 365 -0.13 -22.49 3.44
CA ILE A 365 -0.15 -22.15 4.87
C ILE A 365 -0.30 -23.43 5.73
N LYS A 366 -1.20 -24.33 5.37
CA LYS A 366 -1.52 -25.54 6.15
C LYS A 366 -0.41 -26.58 6.10
N ASN A 367 0.26 -26.76 4.96
CA ASN A 367 1.17 -27.88 4.70
C ASN A 367 2.64 -27.46 4.66
N ILE A 368 2.95 -26.33 4.07
CA ILE A 368 4.30 -25.77 3.95
C ILE A 368 4.64 -24.85 5.12
N LYS A 369 3.61 -24.28 5.78
CA LYS A 369 3.74 -23.33 6.89
C LYS A 369 4.45 -22.03 6.48
N VAL A 370 4.16 -21.55 5.26
CA VAL A 370 4.52 -20.24 4.75
C VAL A 370 3.28 -19.60 4.15
N ALA A 371 2.98 -18.37 4.54
CA ALA A 371 1.84 -17.62 4.02
C ALA A 371 2.27 -16.70 2.88
N ALA A 372 1.50 -16.73 1.80
CA ALA A 372 1.58 -15.83 0.65
C ALA A 372 0.24 -15.12 0.44
N VAL A 373 0.22 -14.14 -0.47
CA VAL A 373 -1.02 -13.55 -0.98
C VAL A 373 -1.25 -14.04 -2.41
N PRO A 374 -2.46 -14.54 -2.75
CA PRO A 374 -2.77 -14.93 -4.12
C PRO A 374 -2.66 -13.73 -5.07
N GLY A 375 -2.08 -13.95 -6.24
CA GLY A 375 -1.89 -12.91 -7.26
C GLY A 375 -3.21 -12.36 -7.77
N SER A 376 -4.22 -13.23 -7.94
CA SER A 376 -5.56 -12.85 -8.39
C SER A 376 -6.18 -11.68 -7.59
N SER A 377 -5.76 -11.48 -6.33
CA SER A 377 -6.23 -10.35 -5.52
C SER A 377 -5.65 -8.99 -5.93
N PHE A 378 -4.63 -8.97 -6.79
CA PHE A 378 -3.96 -7.75 -7.23
C PHE A 378 -4.24 -7.38 -8.68
N PHE A 379 -4.76 -8.33 -9.47
CA PHE A 379 -5.00 -8.14 -10.90
C PHE A 379 -6.48 -8.01 -11.20
N LYS A 380 -6.80 -7.15 -12.16
CA LYS A 380 -8.15 -7.11 -12.76
C LYS A 380 -8.32 -8.20 -13.81
N GLU A 381 -7.24 -8.55 -14.48
CA GLU A 381 -7.14 -9.62 -15.47
C GLU A 381 -7.21 -10.99 -14.76
N GLU A 382 -7.58 -12.02 -15.50
CA GLU A 382 -7.57 -13.40 -15.00
C GLU A 382 -6.13 -13.90 -14.81
N VAL A 383 -5.56 -13.65 -13.64
CA VAL A 383 -4.23 -14.11 -13.23
C VAL A 383 -4.40 -15.06 -12.05
N ASN A 384 -4.20 -16.37 -12.28
CA ASN A 384 -4.41 -17.44 -11.30
C ASN A 384 -3.12 -18.19 -10.95
N ASN A 385 -1.97 -17.75 -11.46
CA ASN A 385 -0.71 -18.47 -11.40
C ASN A 385 0.40 -17.74 -10.64
N LEU A 386 0.07 -16.65 -9.97
CA LEU A 386 1.04 -15.88 -9.21
C LEU A 386 0.67 -15.88 -7.73
N ILE A 387 1.70 -15.86 -6.88
CA ILE A 387 1.56 -15.54 -5.46
C ILE A 387 2.58 -14.46 -5.10
N ARG A 388 2.23 -13.58 -4.14
CA ARG A 388 3.13 -12.55 -3.65
C ARG A 388 3.71 -12.96 -2.29
N LEU A 389 5.04 -12.92 -2.18
CA LEU A 389 5.79 -12.98 -0.93
C LEU A 389 6.47 -11.64 -0.64
N HIS A 390 6.96 -11.45 0.57
CA HIS A 390 7.84 -10.34 0.92
C HIS A 390 9.09 -10.82 1.68
N PHE A 391 10.17 -10.06 1.58
CA PHE A 391 11.45 -10.36 2.21
C PHE A 391 11.85 -9.36 3.32
N ALA A 392 10.91 -8.55 3.82
CA ALA A 392 11.13 -7.67 4.96
C ALA A 392 11.13 -8.46 6.27
N ARG A 393 12.10 -9.37 6.41
CA ARG A 393 12.25 -10.28 7.56
C ARG A 393 13.71 -10.34 8.01
N GLU A 394 13.93 -10.72 9.26
CA GLU A 394 15.26 -11.06 9.72
C GLU A 394 15.78 -12.30 9.01
N LYS A 395 17.12 -12.44 8.97
CA LYS A 395 17.78 -13.50 8.21
C LYS A 395 17.30 -14.88 8.61
N GLU A 396 17.15 -15.12 9.90
CA GLU A 396 16.70 -16.40 10.48
C GLU A 396 15.28 -16.77 10.00
N THR A 397 14.40 -15.80 9.91
CA THR A 397 13.04 -15.99 9.38
C THR A 397 13.07 -16.30 7.88
N ILE A 398 13.94 -15.61 7.11
CA ILE A 398 14.15 -15.88 5.68
C ILE A 398 14.70 -17.31 5.48
N ASP A 399 15.74 -17.70 6.23
CA ASP A 399 16.33 -19.04 6.13
C ASP A 399 15.31 -20.13 6.37
N GLU A 400 14.50 -20.01 7.42
CA GLU A 400 13.46 -20.97 7.72
C GLU A 400 12.33 -20.97 6.67
N ALA A 401 11.96 -19.80 6.14
CA ALA A 401 10.97 -19.70 5.07
C ALA A 401 11.46 -20.41 3.80
N LEU A 402 12.71 -20.18 3.39
CA LEU A 402 13.32 -20.83 2.22
C LEU A 402 13.41 -22.36 2.42
N ARG A 403 13.82 -22.81 3.62
CA ARG A 403 13.84 -24.24 3.96
C ARG A 403 12.46 -24.88 3.83
N ARG A 404 11.41 -24.16 4.24
CA ARG A 404 10.02 -24.66 4.09
C ARG A 404 9.57 -24.63 2.64
N LEU A 405 9.82 -23.54 1.90
CA LEU A 405 9.45 -23.41 0.48
C LEU A 405 10.08 -24.51 -0.39
N LYS A 406 11.29 -24.98 -0.05
CA LYS A 406 11.94 -26.10 -0.75
C LYS A 406 11.06 -27.35 -0.83
N LYS A 407 10.18 -27.56 0.15
CA LYS A 407 9.23 -28.71 0.13
C LYS A 407 8.24 -28.67 -1.03
N LEU A 408 8.02 -27.50 -1.64
CA LEU A 408 7.18 -27.41 -2.85
C LEU A 408 7.78 -28.22 -3.99
N LYS A 409 9.10 -28.24 -4.13
CA LYS A 409 9.79 -29.04 -5.17
C LYS A 409 9.80 -30.53 -4.89
N GLU A 410 9.58 -30.94 -3.64
CA GLU A 410 9.42 -32.34 -3.28
C GLU A 410 8.07 -32.93 -3.72
N LEU A 411 7.11 -32.08 -4.15
CA LEU A 411 5.82 -32.51 -4.67
C LEU A 411 5.88 -32.99 -6.13
N GLU A 412 6.96 -32.64 -6.86
CA GLU A 412 7.18 -33.01 -8.27
C GLU A 412 7.75 -34.43 -8.41
N GLY A 413 8.21 -35.06 -7.35
CA GLY A 413 8.84 -36.41 -7.31
C GLY A 413 7.96 -37.44 -6.67
#